data_b0e2b790a7daf48684e43b3152afadae
#
_entry.id   b0e2b790a7daf48684e43b3152afadae
#
_cell.length_a   1.000
_cell.length_b   1.000
_cell.length_c   1.000
_cell.angle_alpha   90.00
_cell.angle_beta   90.00
_cell.angle_gamma   90.00
#
_symmetry.space_group_name_H-M   'P 1'
#
loop_
_entity.id
_entity.type
_entity.pdbx_description
1 polymer ?
#
loop_
_entity_poly.entity_id
_entity_poly.type
_entity_poly.pdbx_seq_one_letter_code
_entity_poly.pdbx_strand_id
1 'polypeptide(L)'
;MGLLFTPLELRGLRLKNRLAMSPMCQYSATEGGEVTDWHLLHYPTRALGGVGLVIVEATAVLPEGRISPFDLGIWSEDHLPGLRELARRIREAGAVPGIQLAHAGRKAGTARPWEGGRPLGWKVVGPSPLPFAEGYPVPEALDEAGMARVLEAFVEGAKRALRAGFLVVELHMAHGYLLSSFLSPLANRREDAY
;
A
#
# COMPACT_ATOMS: atom_id res chain seq x y z
N MET A 1 12.27 10.94 -31.21
CA MET A 1 12.17 10.36 -29.83
C MET A 1 10.75 9.84 -29.66
N GLY A 2 10.58 8.57 -29.24
CA GLY A 2 9.24 8.01 -29.05
C GLY A 2 8.48 8.66 -27.90
N LEU A 3 7.15 8.69 -27.97
CA LEU A 3 6.25 9.32 -26.97
C LEU A 3 6.54 8.84 -25.53
N LEU A 4 6.93 7.60 -25.33
CA LEU A 4 7.26 7.00 -24.05
C LEU A 4 8.31 7.79 -23.23
N PHE A 5 9.28 8.38 -23.92
CA PHE A 5 10.37 9.11 -23.30
C PHE A 5 10.16 10.63 -23.28
N THR A 6 8.99 11.11 -23.64
CA THR A 6 8.63 12.52 -23.49
C THR A 6 8.09 12.80 -22.06
N PRO A 7 8.31 14.01 -21.52
CA PRO A 7 7.74 14.39 -20.22
C PRO A 7 6.22 14.26 -20.19
N LEU A 8 5.69 14.03 -18.98
CA LEU A 8 4.27 14.04 -18.69
C LEU A 8 3.98 14.99 -17.53
N GLU A 9 3.05 15.91 -17.73
CA GLU A 9 2.57 16.81 -16.68
C GLU A 9 1.27 16.26 -16.07
N LEU A 10 1.24 16.11 -14.76
CA LEU A 10 0.09 15.66 -13.98
C LEU A 10 -0.16 16.66 -12.84
N ARG A 11 -1.18 17.49 -12.95
CA ARG A 11 -1.57 18.48 -11.92
C ARG A 11 -0.39 19.27 -11.37
N GLY A 12 0.49 19.77 -12.25
CA GLY A 12 1.69 20.52 -11.88
C GLY A 12 2.90 19.68 -11.46
N LEU A 13 2.77 18.38 -11.43
CA LEU A 13 3.88 17.44 -11.23
C LEU A 13 4.44 17.01 -12.59
N ARG A 14 5.72 17.25 -12.82
CA ARG A 14 6.42 16.86 -14.05
C ARG A 14 7.17 15.56 -13.88
N LEU A 15 6.76 14.54 -14.63
CA LEU A 15 7.51 13.30 -14.81
C LEU A 15 8.47 13.45 -16.00
N LYS A 16 9.72 12.97 -15.85
CA LYS A 16 10.74 13.07 -16.93
C LYS A 16 10.40 12.22 -18.16
N ASN A 17 9.58 11.20 -18.00
CA ASN A 17 9.07 10.31 -19.05
C ASN A 17 7.76 9.63 -18.57
N ARG A 18 7.17 8.77 -19.39
CA ARG A 18 5.89 8.07 -19.15
C ARG A 18 6.06 6.65 -18.59
N LEU A 19 7.25 6.32 -18.07
CA LEU A 19 7.51 5.04 -17.41
C LEU A 19 7.26 5.17 -15.93
N ALA A 20 6.43 4.28 -15.40
CA ALA A 20 6.18 4.16 -13.96
C ALA A 20 6.50 2.73 -13.50
N MET A 21 7.18 2.63 -12.38
CA MET A 21 7.28 1.38 -11.63
C MET A 21 6.01 1.23 -10.80
N SER A 22 5.22 0.17 -11.07
CA SER A 22 4.03 -0.17 -10.28
C SER A 22 4.40 -0.65 -8.86
N PRO A 23 3.49 -0.50 -7.88
CA PRO A 23 3.73 -0.99 -6.52
C PRO A 23 3.75 -2.52 -6.48
N MET A 24 4.81 -3.09 -5.91
CA MET A 24 5.00 -4.55 -5.79
C MET A 24 5.56 -4.87 -4.43
N CYS A 25 4.81 -5.63 -3.61
CA CYS A 25 5.20 -6.02 -2.26
C CYS A 25 6.53 -6.75 -2.25
N GLN A 26 7.45 -6.29 -1.40
CA GLN A 26 8.77 -6.88 -1.21
C GLN A 26 8.79 -7.84 -0.01
N TYR A 27 7.82 -7.72 0.90
CA TYR A 27 7.74 -8.51 2.13
C TYR A 27 9.05 -8.48 2.93
N SER A 28 9.68 -7.31 2.99
CA SER A 28 11.03 -7.11 3.53
C SER A 28 11.09 -6.01 4.61
N ALA A 29 9.94 -5.52 5.08
CA ALA A 29 9.87 -4.62 6.21
C ALA A 29 10.23 -5.35 7.51
N THR A 30 10.53 -4.59 8.56
CA THR A 30 10.60 -5.15 9.91
C THR A 30 9.20 -5.64 10.35
N GLU A 31 9.13 -6.40 11.44
CA GLU A 31 7.82 -6.78 12.02
C GLU A 31 7.00 -5.57 12.49
N GLY A 32 7.66 -4.43 12.75
CA GLY A 32 7.03 -3.15 13.04
C GLY A 32 6.54 -2.40 11.81
N GLY A 33 6.87 -2.85 10.59
CA GLY A 33 6.47 -2.22 9.33
C GLY A 33 7.44 -1.12 8.86
N GLU A 34 8.64 -1.01 9.45
CA GLU A 34 9.62 0.00 9.07
C GLU A 34 10.39 -0.38 7.82
N VAL A 35 10.86 0.65 7.12
CA VAL A 35 11.77 0.55 5.97
C VAL A 35 13.08 -0.10 6.38
N THR A 36 13.56 -1.02 5.56
CA THR A 36 14.87 -1.69 5.73
C THR A 36 15.84 -1.28 4.62
N ASP A 37 17.09 -1.70 4.73
CA ASP A 37 18.11 -1.48 3.70
C ASP A 37 17.72 -2.05 2.34
N TRP A 38 16.89 -3.13 2.33
CA TRP A 38 16.36 -3.67 1.09
C TRP A 38 15.56 -2.62 0.30
N HIS A 39 14.65 -1.90 0.95
CA HIS A 39 13.85 -0.86 0.29
C HIS A 39 14.73 0.30 -0.17
N LEU A 40 15.72 0.68 0.67
CA LEU A 40 16.67 1.76 0.37
C LEU A 40 17.63 1.44 -0.79
N LEU A 41 17.74 0.18 -1.19
CA LEU A 41 18.44 -0.29 -2.38
C LEU A 41 17.47 -0.51 -3.55
N HIS A 42 16.39 -1.24 -3.31
CA HIS A 42 15.45 -1.72 -4.34
C HIS A 42 14.83 -0.58 -5.16
N TYR A 43 14.23 0.40 -4.51
CA TYR A 43 13.51 1.47 -5.21
C TYR A 43 14.44 2.47 -5.93
N PRO A 44 15.52 2.98 -5.30
CA PRO A 44 16.44 3.89 -5.98
C PRO A 44 17.13 3.27 -7.21
N THR A 45 17.46 1.96 -7.18
CA THR A 45 18.07 1.30 -8.35
C THR A 45 17.13 1.29 -9.57
N ARG A 46 15.80 1.21 -9.37
CA ARG A 46 14.82 1.32 -10.48
C ARG A 46 14.73 2.76 -10.98
N ALA A 47 14.81 3.74 -10.09
CA ALA A 47 14.88 5.14 -10.45
C ALA A 47 16.14 5.46 -11.29
N LEU A 48 17.31 4.92 -10.90
CA LEU A 48 18.55 4.98 -11.67
C LEU A 48 18.43 4.28 -13.03
N GLY A 49 17.62 3.22 -13.12
CA GLY A 49 17.28 2.56 -14.37
C GLY A 49 16.46 3.38 -15.35
N GLY A 50 16.02 4.58 -14.94
CA GLY A 50 15.46 5.59 -15.84
C GLY A 50 13.95 5.81 -15.76
N VAL A 51 13.19 5.12 -14.89
CA VAL A 51 11.74 5.38 -14.74
C VAL A 51 11.47 6.79 -14.24
N GLY A 52 10.34 7.38 -14.67
CA GLY A 52 9.92 8.73 -14.27
C GLY A 52 9.19 8.78 -12.94
N LEU A 53 8.49 7.70 -12.58
CA LEU A 53 7.73 7.55 -11.34
C LEU A 53 8.05 6.19 -10.71
N VAL A 54 8.25 6.17 -9.40
CA VAL A 54 8.35 4.93 -8.60
C VAL A 54 7.23 4.97 -7.57
N ILE A 55 6.33 3.98 -7.60
CA ILE A 55 5.31 3.81 -6.57
C ILE A 55 5.77 2.70 -5.62
N VAL A 56 6.00 3.09 -4.38
CA VAL A 56 6.37 2.16 -3.30
C VAL A 56 5.21 1.21 -3.02
N GLU A 57 5.53 -0.03 -2.68
CA GLU A 57 4.62 -1.14 -2.42
C GLU A 57 3.45 -0.79 -1.50
N ALA A 58 2.45 -1.66 -1.45
CA ALA A 58 1.32 -1.57 -0.53
C ALA A 58 1.82 -1.31 0.89
N THR A 59 1.55 -0.10 1.39
CA THR A 59 1.96 0.39 2.70
C THR A 59 0.73 0.50 3.58
N ALA A 60 0.68 -0.30 4.63
CA ALA A 60 -0.52 -0.46 5.44
C ALA A 60 -0.81 0.78 6.28
N VAL A 61 -2.06 1.26 6.25
CA VAL A 61 -2.54 2.40 7.04
C VAL A 61 -2.93 2.02 8.48
N LEU A 62 -3.08 0.73 8.75
CA LEU A 62 -3.32 0.14 10.07
C LEU A 62 -2.48 -1.14 10.23
N PRO A 63 -2.02 -1.50 11.46
CA PRO A 63 -1.21 -2.70 11.67
C PRO A 63 -1.89 -3.97 11.16
N GLU A 64 -3.19 -4.13 11.45
CA GLU A 64 -4.01 -5.27 11.02
C GLU A 64 -4.34 -5.26 9.53
N GLY A 65 -4.06 -4.17 8.83
CA GLY A 65 -4.26 -4.03 7.39
C GLY A 65 -3.11 -4.56 6.54
N ARG A 66 -2.05 -5.09 7.12
CA ARG A 66 -0.93 -5.67 6.39
C ARG A 66 -1.31 -7.01 5.74
N ILE A 67 -0.77 -7.27 4.55
CA ILE A 67 -0.91 -8.58 3.88
C ILE A 67 -0.11 -9.62 4.67
N SER A 68 1.11 -9.28 5.08
CA SER A 68 2.00 -10.10 5.89
C SER A 68 2.61 -9.30 7.05
N PRO A 69 3.20 -9.95 8.06
CA PRO A 69 3.95 -9.25 9.11
C PRO A 69 5.11 -8.38 8.60
N PHE A 70 5.56 -8.62 7.37
CA PHE A 70 6.72 -7.98 6.76
C PHE A 70 6.37 -6.93 5.70
N ASP A 71 5.16 -6.41 5.73
CA ASP A 71 4.74 -5.30 4.87
C ASP A 71 5.08 -3.95 5.49
N LEU A 72 5.34 -2.95 4.64
CA LEU A 72 5.53 -1.58 5.07
C LEU A 72 4.28 -1.03 5.76
N GLY A 73 4.52 -0.18 6.75
CA GLY A 73 3.51 0.55 7.50
C GLY A 73 3.64 2.06 7.38
N ILE A 74 2.51 2.74 7.64
CA ILE A 74 2.45 4.21 7.73
C ILE A 74 1.45 4.66 8.82
N TRP A 75 1.07 3.76 9.72
CA TRP A 75 0.09 4.04 10.78
C TRP A 75 0.66 4.80 11.98
N SER A 76 2.01 4.88 12.12
CA SER A 76 2.69 5.56 13.22
C SER A 76 3.69 6.60 12.71
N GLU A 77 4.02 7.57 13.56
CA GLU A 77 5.11 8.52 13.34
C GLU A 77 6.49 7.83 13.24
N ASP A 78 6.64 6.68 13.86
CA ASP A 78 7.89 5.90 13.85
C ASP A 78 8.30 5.43 12.44
N HIS A 79 7.34 5.33 11.52
CA HIS A 79 7.63 4.98 10.12
C HIS A 79 8.24 6.14 9.32
N LEU A 80 8.01 7.40 9.76
CA LEU A 80 8.41 8.57 8.98
C LEU A 80 9.90 8.68 8.69
N PRO A 81 10.82 8.39 9.62
CA PRO A 81 12.26 8.51 9.32
C PRO A 81 12.68 7.64 8.12
N GLY A 82 12.29 6.37 8.11
CA GLY A 82 12.60 5.43 7.02
C GLY A 82 11.93 5.81 5.71
N LEU A 83 10.63 6.15 5.75
CA LEU A 83 9.88 6.57 4.57
C LEU A 83 10.43 7.88 3.97
N ARG A 84 10.86 8.82 4.80
CA ARG A 84 11.49 10.08 4.34
C ARG A 84 12.82 9.82 3.63
N GLU A 85 13.65 8.97 4.19
CA GLU A 85 14.91 8.58 3.58
C GLU A 85 14.67 7.86 2.24
N LEU A 86 13.68 6.97 2.19
CA LEU A 86 13.30 6.28 0.96
C LEU A 86 12.83 7.24 -0.15
N ALA A 87 11.91 8.15 0.19
CA ALA A 87 11.43 9.16 -0.76
C ALA A 87 12.56 10.08 -1.26
N ARG A 88 13.47 10.48 -0.36
CA ARG A 88 14.66 11.26 -0.69
C ARG A 88 15.54 10.53 -1.71
N ARG A 89 15.88 9.26 -1.45
CA ARG A 89 16.74 8.46 -2.35
C ARG A 89 16.12 8.24 -3.73
N ILE A 90 14.81 7.96 -3.80
CA ILE A 90 14.09 7.83 -5.08
C ILE A 90 14.21 9.13 -5.88
N ARG A 91 14.01 10.27 -5.24
CA ARG A 91 14.07 11.59 -5.88
C ARG A 91 15.50 11.92 -6.35
N GLU A 92 16.52 11.67 -5.52
CA GLU A 92 17.92 11.88 -5.88
C GLU A 92 18.38 10.97 -7.02
N ALA A 93 17.82 9.77 -7.12
CA ALA A 93 18.01 8.87 -8.25
C ALA A 93 17.22 9.29 -9.52
N GLY A 94 16.50 10.42 -9.47
CA GLY A 94 15.87 11.06 -10.63
C GLY A 94 14.48 10.58 -10.99
N ALA A 95 13.74 9.95 -10.07
CA ALA A 95 12.32 9.63 -10.25
C ALA A 95 11.45 10.38 -9.25
N VAL A 96 10.18 10.56 -9.59
CA VAL A 96 9.16 11.06 -8.66
C VAL A 96 8.81 9.95 -7.67
N PRO A 97 8.88 10.20 -6.34
CA PRO A 97 8.46 9.23 -5.34
C PRO A 97 6.95 9.21 -5.18
N GLY A 98 6.34 8.06 -5.36
CA GLY A 98 4.95 7.73 -5.05
C GLY A 98 4.87 6.61 -4.01
N ILE A 99 3.73 6.46 -3.38
CA ILE A 99 3.46 5.42 -2.40
C ILE A 99 2.02 4.92 -2.54
N GLN A 100 1.82 3.60 -2.41
CA GLN A 100 0.51 2.99 -2.40
C GLN A 100 0.04 2.78 -0.95
N LEU A 101 -1.08 3.40 -0.57
CA LEU A 101 -1.75 3.17 0.71
C LEU A 101 -2.70 1.98 0.60
N ALA A 102 -2.66 1.09 1.56
CA ALA A 102 -3.39 -0.17 1.51
C ALA A 102 -3.98 -0.60 2.85
N HIS A 103 -5.00 -1.43 2.76
CA HIS A 103 -5.52 -2.26 3.84
C HIS A 103 -5.98 -3.60 3.24
N ALA A 104 -5.36 -4.70 3.64
CA ALA A 104 -5.59 -6.01 3.01
C ALA A 104 -6.96 -6.61 3.33
N GLY A 105 -7.68 -6.10 4.35
CA GLY A 105 -9.01 -6.57 4.68
C GLY A 105 -9.03 -8.05 5.02
N ARG A 106 -9.97 -8.82 4.44
CA ARG A 106 -10.13 -10.26 4.66
C ARG A 106 -8.96 -11.13 4.15
N LYS A 107 -7.98 -10.52 3.47
CA LYS A 107 -6.74 -11.17 3.02
C LYS A 107 -5.52 -10.80 3.86
N ALA A 108 -5.72 -10.07 4.97
CA ALA A 108 -4.64 -9.67 5.86
C ALA A 108 -4.05 -10.86 6.64
N GLY A 109 -2.83 -10.67 7.14
CA GLY A 109 -2.21 -11.62 8.06
C GLY A 109 -1.88 -12.97 7.44
N THR A 110 -1.27 -12.99 6.27
CA THR A 110 -0.76 -14.23 5.65
C THR A 110 0.76 -14.34 5.78
N ALA A 111 1.27 -15.56 5.75
CA ALA A 111 2.71 -15.80 5.57
C ALA A 111 3.17 -15.25 4.21
N ARG A 112 4.47 -15.00 4.08
CA ARG A 112 5.04 -14.57 2.79
C ARG A 112 4.77 -15.62 1.70
N PRO A 113 4.64 -15.21 0.41
CA PRO A 113 4.30 -16.15 -0.68
C PRO A 113 5.21 -17.37 -0.76
N TRP A 114 6.52 -17.19 -0.57
CA TRP A 114 7.50 -18.29 -0.57
C TRP A 114 7.51 -19.15 0.70
N GLU A 115 6.75 -18.75 1.72
CA GLU A 115 6.45 -19.54 2.93
C GLU A 115 5.09 -20.23 2.83
N GLY A 116 4.51 -20.23 1.63
CA GLY A 116 3.22 -20.85 1.32
C GLY A 116 2.02 -19.93 1.39
N GLY A 117 2.16 -18.65 1.80
CA GLY A 117 1.07 -17.65 1.77
C GLY A 117 -0.14 -17.98 2.66
N ARG A 118 -0.01 -18.94 3.59
CA ARG A 118 -1.12 -19.39 4.45
C ARG A 118 -1.54 -18.32 5.45
N PRO A 119 -2.83 -18.24 5.84
CA PRO A 119 -3.28 -17.36 6.91
C PRO A 119 -2.60 -17.66 8.25
N LEU A 120 -2.27 -16.61 8.99
CA LEU A 120 -1.59 -16.65 10.29
C LEU A 120 -2.56 -16.50 11.49
N GLY A 121 -3.88 -16.53 11.22
CA GLY A 121 -4.90 -16.45 12.25
C GLY A 121 -5.16 -15.04 12.79
N TRP A 122 -4.78 -14.00 12.04
CA TRP A 122 -5.10 -12.61 12.43
C TRP A 122 -6.61 -12.38 12.41
N LYS A 123 -7.06 -11.47 13.27
CA LYS A 123 -8.40 -10.91 13.13
C LYS A 123 -8.44 -10.04 11.89
N VAL A 124 -9.34 -10.34 10.98
CA VAL A 124 -9.49 -9.64 9.70
C VAL A 124 -10.85 -8.98 9.60
N VAL A 125 -10.95 -7.93 8.80
CA VAL A 125 -12.16 -7.15 8.61
C VAL A 125 -12.58 -7.11 7.15
N GLY A 126 -13.86 -6.85 6.92
CA GLY A 126 -14.41 -6.72 5.57
C GLY A 126 -15.77 -6.05 5.58
N PRO A 127 -16.42 -5.87 4.41
CA PRO A 127 -17.78 -5.34 4.35
C PRO A 127 -18.82 -6.33 4.91
N SER A 128 -18.57 -7.64 4.78
CA SER A 128 -19.47 -8.72 5.20
C SER A 128 -18.65 -9.90 5.74
N PRO A 129 -19.24 -10.82 6.55
CA PRO A 129 -18.54 -11.95 7.15
C PRO A 129 -18.33 -13.10 6.15
N LEU A 130 -17.72 -12.76 5.01
CA LEU A 130 -17.42 -13.70 3.92
C LEU A 130 -15.91 -13.90 3.80
N PRO A 131 -15.39 -15.11 4.10
CA PRO A 131 -13.97 -15.39 3.96
C PRO A 131 -13.50 -15.23 2.52
N PHE A 132 -12.21 -14.98 2.32
CA PHE A 132 -11.66 -14.85 0.97
C PHE A 132 -11.71 -16.16 0.19
N ALA A 133 -11.35 -17.26 0.85
CA ALA A 133 -11.34 -18.61 0.31
C ALA A 133 -11.40 -19.62 1.47
N GLU A 134 -11.51 -20.90 1.15
CA GLU A 134 -11.38 -21.97 2.13
C GLU A 134 -10.06 -21.87 2.89
N GLY A 135 -10.09 -22.04 4.20
CA GLY A 135 -8.93 -21.90 5.09
C GLY A 135 -8.59 -20.46 5.49
N TYR A 136 -9.23 -19.44 4.90
CA TYR A 136 -9.09 -18.06 5.36
C TYR A 136 -10.03 -17.76 6.53
N PRO A 137 -9.62 -16.86 7.45
CA PRO A 137 -10.50 -16.47 8.55
C PRO A 137 -11.76 -15.76 8.03
N VAL A 138 -12.87 -15.94 8.74
CA VAL A 138 -14.09 -15.18 8.50
C VAL A 138 -13.85 -13.76 9.00
N PRO A 139 -13.99 -12.72 8.14
CA PRO A 139 -13.78 -11.34 8.56
C PRO A 139 -14.93 -10.86 9.45
N GLU A 140 -14.60 -10.00 10.40
CA GLU A 140 -15.57 -9.17 11.10
C GLU A 140 -16.12 -8.12 10.14
N ALA A 141 -17.46 -8.05 10.04
CA ALA A 141 -18.09 -7.00 9.23
C ALA A 141 -17.92 -5.64 9.91
N LEU A 142 -17.34 -4.69 9.20
CA LEU A 142 -17.15 -3.34 9.72
C LEU A 142 -18.51 -2.66 9.92
N ASP A 143 -18.73 -2.14 11.12
CA ASP A 143 -19.78 -1.16 11.40
C ASP A 143 -19.38 0.26 10.95
N GLU A 144 -20.24 1.24 11.11
CA GLU A 144 -19.96 2.62 10.74
C GLU A 144 -18.73 3.19 11.47
N ALA A 145 -18.53 2.87 12.73
CA ALA A 145 -17.38 3.32 13.50
C ALA A 145 -16.08 2.68 12.98
N GLY A 146 -16.12 1.40 12.65
CA GLY A 146 -15.00 0.69 12.03
C GLY A 146 -14.64 1.24 10.66
N MET A 147 -15.64 1.54 9.82
CA MET A 147 -15.43 2.19 8.52
C MET A 147 -14.84 3.60 8.68
N ALA A 148 -15.34 4.40 9.63
CA ALA A 148 -14.81 5.73 9.93
C ALA A 148 -13.34 5.65 10.39
N ARG A 149 -12.99 4.69 11.25
CA ARG A 149 -11.61 4.46 11.69
C ARG A 149 -10.68 4.13 10.51
N VAL A 150 -11.12 3.29 9.60
CA VAL A 150 -10.35 2.95 8.40
C VAL A 150 -10.16 4.18 7.50
N LEU A 151 -11.24 4.94 7.26
CA LEU A 151 -11.17 6.17 6.47
C LEU A 151 -10.16 7.16 7.06
N GLU A 152 -10.24 7.42 8.38
CA GLU A 152 -9.29 8.30 9.07
C GLU A 152 -7.85 7.79 8.95
N ALA A 153 -7.63 6.47 9.04
CA ALA A 153 -6.32 5.88 8.87
C ALA A 153 -5.73 6.12 7.47
N PHE A 154 -6.55 6.06 6.41
CA PHE A 154 -6.11 6.43 5.06
C PHE A 154 -5.78 7.93 4.95
N VAL A 155 -6.58 8.80 5.57
CA VAL A 155 -6.33 10.25 5.60
C VAL A 155 -5.01 10.55 6.33
N GLU A 156 -4.80 9.98 7.51
CA GLU A 156 -3.56 10.16 8.27
C GLU A 156 -2.35 9.53 7.57
N GLY A 157 -2.53 8.38 6.93
CA GLY A 157 -1.51 7.77 6.06
C GLY A 157 -1.09 8.70 4.92
N ALA A 158 -2.05 9.33 4.24
CA ALA A 158 -1.78 10.30 3.18
C ALA A 158 -1.03 11.55 3.70
N LYS A 159 -1.44 12.08 4.87
CA LYS A 159 -0.74 13.21 5.52
C LYS A 159 0.71 12.84 5.87
N ARG A 160 0.94 11.62 6.40
CA ARG A 160 2.28 11.11 6.69
C ARG A 160 3.11 10.92 5.42
N ALA A 161 2.52 10.38 4.35
CA ALA A 161 3.19 10.24 3.06
C ALA A 161 3.68 11.59 2.52
N LEU A 162 2.84 12.63 2.59
CA LEU A 162 3.23 13.99 2.22
C LEU A 162 4.40 14.51 3.07
N ARG A 163 4.33 14.36 4.40
CA ARG A 163 5.40 14.77 5.31
C ARG A 163 6.70 13.99 5.12
N ALA A 164 6.62 12.75 4.63
CA ALA A 164 7.77 11.95 4.24
C ALA A 164 8.39 12.38 2.90
N GLY A 165 7.68 13.20 2.10
CA GLY A 165 8.18 13.74 0.83
C GLY A 165 7.75 12.95 -0.41
N PHE A 166 6.74 12.07 -0.29
CA PHE A 166 6.06 11.48 -1.45
C PHE A 166 5.19 12.53 -2.14
N LEU A 167 5.17 12.51 -3.47
CA LEU A 167 4.44 13.46 -4.29
C LEU A 167 3.23 12.85 -5.00
N VAL A 168 3.13 11.53 -4.97
CA VAL A 168 2.00 10.76 -5.50
C VAL A 168 1.53 9.78 -4.45
N VAL A 169 0.23 9.74 -4.21
CA VAL A 169 -0.43 8.74 -3.35
C VAL A 169 -1.39 7.95 -4.22
N GLU A 170 -1.26 6.63 -4.20
CA GLU A 170 -2.19 5.70 -4.81
C GLU A 170 -3.01 5.03 -3.71
N LEU A 171 -4.33 4.92 -3.90
CA LEU A 171 -5.20 4.13 -3.03
C LEU A 171 -5.36 2.73 -3.63
N HIS A 172 -5.00 1.71 -2.86
CA HIS A 172 -5.14 0.33 -3.31
C HIS A 172 -6.61 -0.12 -3.26
N MET A 173 -7.30 -0.02 -4.39
CA MET A 173 -8.71 -0.40 -4.54
C MET A 173 -8.90 -1.64 -5.45
N ALA A 174 -7.92 -2.56 -5.45
CA ALA A 174 -7.92 -3.74 -6.30
C ALA A 174 -7.67 -5.03 -5.49
N HIS A 175 -7.51 -6.16 -6.19
CA HIS A 175 -7.04 -7.47 -5.73
C HIS A 175 -7.87 -8.11 -4.61
N GLY A 176 -9.12 -7.68 -4.39
CA GLY A 176 -9.96 -8.21 -3.32
C GLY A 176 -9.53 -7.75 -1.92
N TYR A 177 -8.72 -6.70 -1.82
CA TYR A 177 -8.38 -6.04 -0.56
C TYR A 177 -9.55 -5.19 -0.04
N LEU A 178 -9.39 -4.52 1.10
CA LEU A 178 -10.53 -3.95 1.81
C LEU A 178 -11.38 -3.03 0.93
N LEU A 179 -10.80 -2.03 0.28
CA LEU A 179 -11.57 -1.06 -0.51
C LEU A 179 -12.27 -1.72 -1.70
N SER A 180 -11.59 -2.62 -2.42
CA SER A 180 -12.21 -3.36 -3.52
C SER A 180 -13.30 -4.33 -3.05
N SER A 181 -13.21 -4.81 -1.80
CA SER A 181 -14.23 -5.70 -1.22
C SER A 181 -15.58 -4.98 -1.06
N PHE A 182 -15.58 -3.70 -0.75
CA PHE A 182 -16.81 -2.89 -0.68
C PHE A 182 -17.47 -2.72 -2.04
N LEU A 183 -16.69 -2.70 -3.13
CA LEU A 183 -17.17 -2.53 -4.50
C LEU A 183 -17.64 -3.84 -5.14
N SER A 184 -17.32 -4.99 -4.55
CA SER A 184 -17.56 -6.29 -5.16
C SER A 184 -18.77 -7.00 -4.56
N PRO A 185 -19.79 -7.38 -5.36
CA PRO A 185 -20.93 -8.15 -4.86
C PRO A 185 -20.54 -9.58 -4.42
N LEU A 186 -19.33 -10.05 -4.72
CA LEU A 186 -18.78 -11.32 -4.23
C LEU A 186 -18.28 -11.22 -2.79
N ALA A 187 -18.04 -10.01 -2.29
CA ALA A 187 -17.47 -9.77 -0.97
C ALA A 187 -18.36 -8.88 -0.09
N ASN A 188 -19.21 -8.06 -0.72
CA ASN A 188 -20.15 -7.16 -0.04
C ASN A 188 -21.57 -7.69 -0.19
N ARG A 189 -22.20 -7.99 0.92
CA ARG A 189 -23.61 -8.43 1.06
C ARG A 189 -24.36 -7.51 2.04
N ARG A 190 -23.88 -6.27 2.20
CA ARG A 190 -24.54 -5.28 3.06
C ARG A 190 -25.88 -4.87 2.45
N GLU A 191 -26.80 -4.46 3.33
CA GLU A 191 -28.11 -3.95 2.97
C GLU A 191 -28.29 -2.48 3.43
N ASP A 192 -27.21 -1.86 3.91
CA ASP A 192 -27.14 -0.44 4.29
C ASP A 192 -26.63 0.45 3.13
N ALA A 193 -26.19 1.65 3.42
CA ALA A 193 -25.74 2.63 2.41
C ALA A 193 -24.35 2.34 1.80
N TYR A 194 -23.67 1.28 2.24
CA TYR A 194 -22.28 1.00 1.86
C TYR A 194 -22.09 -0.26 1.02
#